data_613641b03ff37425024a7acf2f8955a5
#
_entry.id   613641b03ff37425024a7acf2f8955a5
#
_cell.length_a   1.000
_cell.length_b   1.000
_cell.length_c   1.000
_cell.angle_alpha   90.00
_cell.angle_beta   90.00
_cell.angle_gamma   90.00
#
_symmetry.space_group_name_H-M   'P 1'
#
loop_
_entity.id
_entity.type
_entity.pdbx_description
1 polymer ?
#
loop_
_entity_poly.entity_id
_entity_poly.type
_entity_poly.pdbx_seq_one_letter_code
_entity_poly.pdbx_strand_id
1 'polypeptide(L)'
;MGAWRLAGSRSLPLASSVLGGLAEKLGGIVELVSGQTTITEANIEATLKEVKAVLVDADVNVQVTNTLIQKVKDKALGMKVDTSKQKPGEQFISLLAAELVETMGQAQTPLVRRSDGRPNVLLLCGLQGAGKTTAVAKLANWAIKQSYGKKILLVAADIYRPAAIEQLQTLGARLGVDVYTEGQDVSPVQISRRALSKAVSEGYDMVIVDTAGRQVVDAALMDELKQIKAAVTPDEVLLVVDAMTGQEAATLTAKFNGDVGITGAILTKMDGDTRGGSALSVRGVSGKPIKFVGVGEGMDDLEPFYPERMASRILGMGDIATFLEKAQESIDLDKAAKISKKMQKGNYDFNDFLVQSQSLKKLGGMGGMLKMMPGMAGKITDEQLFEAEKRMKRCETIIAAMTEEERSDPELLVKQGGKKELMQAAVERKRALAQRCGLPNAEVEAFMAEFSSMRRMMIKNLKGMDMDAMERDPQAPLETAQAKAMAAKAQKKIKPTRGGGGGFGAK
;
A
#
# COMPACT_ATOMS: atom_id res chain seq x y z
N MET A 1 10.48 -58.25 7.84
CA MET A 1 9.06 -58.38 7.43
C MET A 1 8.28 -57.26 8.06
N GLY A 2 7.55 -56.49 7.33
CA GLY A 2 6.67 -55.42 7.86
C GLY A 2 6.81 -54.09 7.13
N ALA A 3 6.24 -53.99 5.93
CA ALA A 3 6.18 -52.78 5.11
C ALA A 3 5.17 -51.79 5.71
N TRP A 4 5.62 -50.57 6.02
CA TRP A 4 4.75 -49.42 6.24
C TRP A 4 4.55 -48.68 4.94
N ARG A 5 3.33 -48.76 4.39
CA ARG A 5 2.90 -47.96 3.24
C ARG A 5 2.65 -46.50 3.73
N LEU A 6 3.34 -45.60 3.08
CA LEU A 6 3.12 -44.15 3.15
C LEU A 6 1.72 -43.84 2.64
N ALA A 7 0.87 -43.39 3.57
CA ALA A 7 -0.39 -42.75 3.23
C ALA A 7 -0.08 -41.33 2.74
N GLY A 8 -0.54 -41.02 1.52
CA GLY A 8 -0.32 -39.74 0.86
C GLY A 8 -0.91 -38.58 1.67
N SER A 9 -0.04 -37.64 2.01
CA SER A 9 -0.42 -36.33 2.49
C SER A 9 -1.11 -35.58 1.34
N ARG A 10 -2.43 -35.49 1.40
CA ARG A 10 -3.17 -34.47 0.64
C ARG A 10 -2.76 -33.12 1.20
N SER A 11 -1.91 -32.43 0.48
CA SER A 11 -1.66 -31.00 0.68
C SER A 11 -2.98 -30.25 0.46
N LEU A 12 -3.50 -29.65 1.53
CA LEU A 12 -4.56 -28.66 1.47
C LEU A 12 -4.08 -27.47 0.63
N PRO A 13 -4.84 -27.02 -0.38
CA PRO A 13 -4.54 -25.77 -1.05
C PRO A 13 -5.01 -24.63 -0.15
N LEU A 14 -4.12 -24.12 0.69
CA LEU A 14 -4.40 -23.00 1.57
C LEU A 14 -3.81 -21.72 0.98
N ALA A 15 -4.64 -20.72 0.85
CA ALA A 15 -4.40 -19.29 0.84
C ALA A 15 -4.00 -18.55 -0.46
N SER A 16 -3.70 -19.17 -1.58
CA SER A 16 -3.38 -18.43 -2.82
C SER A 16 -4.58 -18.08 -3.72
N SER A 17 -5.79 -18.56 -3.40
CA SER A 17 -6.98 -18.36 -4.23
C SER A 17 -7.87 -17.17 -3.84
N VAL A 18 -7.61 -16.49 -2.73
CA VAL A 18 -8.57 -15.55 -2.13
C VAL A 18 -8.40 -14.10 -2.61
N LEU A 19 -7.23 -13.69 -3.04
CA LEU A 19 -6.94 -12.32 -3.51
C LEU A 19 -7.31 -12.07 -4.99
N GLY A 20 -7.29 -13.12 -5.82
CA GLY A 20 -7.85 -13.06 -7.19
C GLY A 20 -9.38 -13.04 -7.21
N GLY A 21 -10.01 -13.49 -6.11
CA GLY A 21 -11.44 -13.79 -6.04
C GLY A 21 -12.37 -12.58 -6.10
N LEU A 22 -11.98 -11.40 -5.63
CA LEU A 22 -12.88 -10.24 -5.59
C LEU A 22 -13.01 -9.57 -6.95
N ALA A 23 -11.91 -9.25 -7.59
CA ALA A 23 -11.91 -8.70 -8.94
C ALA A 23 -12.42 -9.73 -9.97
N GLU A 24 -12.12 -11.03 -9.77
CA GLU A 24 -12.62 -12.11 -10.60
C GLU A 24 -14.11 -12.41 -10.36
N LYS A 25 -14.56 -12.42 -9.11
CA LYS A 25 -15.98 -12.57 -8.73
C LYS A 25 -16.78 -11.32 -9.14
N LEU A 26 -16.25 -10.13 -8.99
CA LEU A 26 -16.85 -8.89 -9.52
C LEU A 26 -16.86 -8.89 -11.06
N GLY A 27 -15.87 -9.47 -11.72
CA GLY A 27 -15.87 -9.71 -13.17
C GLY A 27 -17.02 -10.64 -13.62
N GLY A 28 -17.29 -11.72 -12.87
CA GLY A 28 -18.44 -12.60 -13.06
C GLY A 28 -19.79 -11.90 -12.81
N ILE A 29 -19.82 -11.00 -11.81
CA ILE A 29 -20.98 -10.14 -11.51
C ILE A 29 -21.27 -9.19 -12.67
N VAL A 30 -20.23 -8.61 -13.29
CA VAL A 30 -20.35 -7.77 -14.49
C VAL A 30 -20.98 -8.56 -15.65
N GLU A 31 -20.64 -9.83 -15.82
CA GLU A 31 -21.21 -10.69 -16.86
C GLU A 31 -22.68 -11.02 -16.58
N LEU A 32 -23.07 -11.27 -15.31
CA LEU A 32 -24.45 -11.55 -14.91
C LEU A 32 -25.40 -10.38 -15.14
N VAL A 33 -24.92 -9.15 -14.99
CA VAL A 33 -25.72 -7.92 -15.20
C VAL A 33 -25.59 -7.40 -16.63
N SER A 34 -24.58 -7.82 -17.40
CA SER A 34 -24.22 -7.26 -18.72
C SER A 34 -25.23 -7.53 -19.84
N GLY A 35 -26.21 -8.40 -19.66
CA GLY A 35 -27.23 -8.71 -20.67
C GLY A 35 -28.56 -7.95 -20.51
N GLN A 36 -28.70 -7.04 -19.53
CA GLN A 36 -30.01 -6.49 -19.16
C GLN A 36 -30.06 -4.96 -19.28
N THR A 37 -31.21 -4.43 -19.71
CA THR A 37 -31.46 -2.99 -19.89
C THR A 37 -31.97 -2.30 -18.62
N THR A 38 -32.39 -3.05 -17.61
CA THR A 38 -32.89 -2.54 -16.32
C THR A 38 -32.47 -3.44 -15.17
N ILE A 39 -32.09 -2.84 -14.06
CA ILE A 39 -31.78 -3.58 -12.82
C ILE A 39 -33.10 -3.85 -12.09
N THR A 40 -33.45 -5.12 -11.97
CA THR A 40 -34.66 -5.59 -11.26
C THR A 40 -34.26 -6.28 -9.96
N GLU A 41 -35.23 -6.44 -9.03
CA GLU A 41 -34.98 -7.10 -7.75
C GLU A 41 -34.46 -8.54 -7.92
N ALA A 42 -34.98 -9.29 -8.88
CA ALA A 42 -34.58 -10.67 -9.13
C ALA A 42 -33.14 -10.83 -9.66
N ASN A 43 -32.68 -9.89 -10.50
CA ASN A 43 -31.33 -9.97 -11.08
C ASN A 43 -30.23 -9.37 -10.19
N ILE A 44 -30.60 -8.48 -9.25
CA ILE A 44 -29.64 -7.86 -8.34
C ILE A 44 -29.42 -8.69 -7.06
N GLU A 45 -30.39 -9.50 -6.65
CA GLU A 45 -30.34 -10.22 -5.37
C GLU A 45 -29.17 -11.24 -5.31
N ALA A 46 -28.97 -11.99 -6.38
CA ALA A 46 -27.83 -12.91 -6.49
C ALA A 46 -26.48 -12.15 -6.40
N THR A 47 -26.39 -11.02 -7.12
CA THR A 47 -25.22 -10.14 -7.12
C THR A 47 -24.93 -9.55 -5.75
N LEU A 48 -25.97 -9.05 -5.05
CA LEU A 48 -25.82 -8.49 -3.70
C LEU A 48 -25.42 -9.56 -2.68
N LYS A 49 -25.88 -10.80 -2.85
CA LYS A 49 -25.47 -11.92 -2.00
C LYS A 49 -23.98 -12.24 -2.16
N GLU A 50 -23.48 -12.20 -3.38
CA GLU A 50 -22.04 -12.40 -3.64
C GLU A 50 -21.21 -11.24 -3.09
N VAL A 51 -21.63 -9.98 -3.30
CA VAL A 51 -20.96 -8.81 -2.74
C VAL A 51 -20.92 -8.91 -1.21
N LYS A 52 -22.04 -9.31 -0.58
CA LYS A 52 -22.09 -9.52 0.86
C LYS A 52 -21.08 -10.57 1.33
N ALA A 53 -21.04 -11.73 0.67
CA ALA A 53 -20.09 -12.79 1.02
C ALA A 53 -18.65 -12.30 0.93
N VAL A 54 -18.33 -11.57 -0.11
CA VAL A 54 -17.02 -10.99 -0.34
C VAL A 54 -16.61 -9.97 0.73
N LEU A 55 -17.52 -9.08 1.15
CA LEU A 55 -17.26 -8.11 2.22
C LEU A 55 -17.06 -8.80 3.57
N VAL A 56 -17.83 -9.84 3.86
CA VAL A 56 -17.65 -10.65 5.08
C VAL A 56 -16.32 -11.41 5.05
N ASP A 57 -15.96 -11.99 3.91
CA ASP A 57 -14.66 -12.63 3.68
C ASP A 57 -13.49 -11.62 3.81
N ALA A 58 -13.74 -10.33 3.59
CA ALA A 58 -12.82 -9.23 3.81
C ALA A 58 -12.84 -8.69 5.25
N ASP A 59 -13.40 -9.44 6.21
CA ASP A 59 -13.50 -9.08 7.61
C ASP A 59 -14.33 -7.81 7.92
N VAL A 60 -15.23 -7.42 7.01
CA VAL A 60 -16.18 -6.33 7.29
C VAL A 60 -17.24 -6.82 8.29
N ASN A 61 -17.53 -5.99 9.29
CA ASN A 61 -18.57 -6.28 10.26
C ASN A 61 -19.92 -6.55 9.59
N VAL A 62 -20.61 -7.62 10.04
CA VAL A 62 -21.86 -8.10 9.41
C VAL A 62 -22.97 -7.05 9.40
N GLN A 63 -23.10 -6.24 10.48
CA GLN A 63 -24.13 -5.19 10.54
C GLN A 63 -23.82 -4.06 9.55
N VAL A 64 -22.56 -3.65 9.47
CA VAL A 64 -22.08 -2.65 8.49
C VAL A 64 -22.30 -3.15 7.07
N THR A 65 -21.95 -4.41 6.81
CA THR A 65 -22.18 -5.05 5.51
C THR A 65 -23.67 -5.05 5.13
N ASN A 66 -24.56 -5.47 6.05
CA ASN A 66 -26.00 -5.49 5.78
C ASN A 66 -26.53 -4.08 5.47
N THR A 67 -26.11 -3.06 6.21
CA THR A 67 -26.50 -1.66 5.98
C THR A 67 -26.03 -1.18 4.62
N LEU A 68 -24.79 -1.47 4.24
CA LEU A 68 -24.23 -1.11 2.94
C LEU A 68 -24.98 -1.81 1.79
N ILE A 69 -25.22 -3.12 1.90
CA ILE A 69 -25.96 -3.89 0.89
C ILE A 69 -27.38 -3.34 0.70
N GLN A 70 -28.07 -2.98 1.79
CA GLN A 70 -29.40 -2.38 1.71
C GLN A 70 -29.37 -1.03 0.97
N LYS A 71 -28.43 -0.15 1.29
CA LYS A 71 -28.26 1.13 0.58
C LYS A 71 -27.99 0.94 -0.92
N VAL A 72 -27.11 -0.01 -1.26
CA VAL A 72 -26.82 -0.34 -2.67
C VAL A 72 -28.08 -0.88 -3.35
N LYS A 73 -28.85 -1.76 -2.70
CA LYS A 73 -30.12 -2.29 -3.21
C LYS A 73 -31.10 -1.14 -3.52
N ASP A 74 -31.32 -0.27 -2.55
CA ASP A 74 -32.29 0.83 -2.66
C ASP A 74 -31.94 1.81 -3.79
N LYS A 75 -30.66 2.11 -3.97
CA LYS A 75 -30.18 3.01 -5.05
C LYS A 75 -30.14 2.34 -6.42
N ALA A 76 -29.90 1.02 -6.46
CA ALA A 76 -29.83 0.27 -7.72
C ALA A 76 -31.21 -0.08 -8.29
N LEU A 77 -32.23 -0.25 -7.42
CA LEU A 77 -33.59 -0.58 -7.88
C LEU A 77 -34.18 0.60 -8.67
N GLY A 78 -34.62 0.31 -9.87
CA GLY A 78 -35.20 1.31 -10.78
C GLY A 78 -34.16 2.16 -11.54
N MET A 79 -32.86 1.94 -11.34
CA MET A 79 -31.83 2.62 -12.10
C MET A 79 -31.93 2.23 -13.58
N LYS A 80 -32.20 3.22 -14.44
CA LYS A 80 -32.16 3.03 -15.90
C LYS A 80 -30.69 2.93 -16.31
N VAL A 81 -30.35 1.80 -16.90
CA VAL A 81 -28.99 1.56 -17.37
C VAL A 81 -28.78 2.36 -18.66
N ASP A 82 -27.91 3.37 -18.59
CA ASP A 82 -27.50 4.12 -19.79
C ASP A 82 -26.45 3.33 -20.57
N THR A 83 -26.93 2.49 -21.48
CA THR A 83 -26.08 1.63 -22.30
C THR A 83 -25.23 2.41 -23.32
N SER A 84 -25.47 3.71 -23.48
CA SER A 84 -24.72 4.57 -24.42
C SER A 84 -23.35 4.97 -23.85
N LYS A 85 -23.17 4.98 -22.52
CA LYS A 85 -21.96 5.46 -21.86
C LYS A 85 -21.14 4.36 -21.21
N GLN A 86 -21.79 3.41 -20.52
CA GLN A 86 -21.13 2.35 -19.77
C GLN A 86 -21.96 1.06 -19.78
N LYS A 87 -21.29 -0.09 -19.62
CA LYS A 87 -21.98 -1.37 -19.46
C LYS A 87 -22.72 -1.42 -18.12
N PRO A 88 -23.86 -2.15 -18.03
CA PRO A 88 -24.65 -2.26 -16.79
C PRO A 88 -23.84 -2.66 -15.55
N GLY A 89 -22.92 -3.62 -15.71
CA GLY A 89 -22.04 -4.06 -14.63
C GLY A 89 -21.04 -2.99 -14.17
N GLU A 90 -20.55 -2.15 -15.09
CA GLU A 90 -19.65 -1.04 -14.76
C GLU A 90 -20.39 0.04 -13.96
N GLN A 91 -21.65 0.29 -14.29
CA GLN A 91 -22.51 1.24 -13.54
C GLN A 91 -22.81 0.72 -12.14
N PHE A 92 -23.07 -0.60 -11.98
CA PHE A 92 -23.27 -1.22 -10.67
C PHE A 92 -22.00 -1.14 -9.81
N ILE A 93 -20.81 -1.41 -10.38
CA ILE A 93 -19.53 -1.27 -9.66
C ILE A 93 -19.28 0.17 -9.25
N SER A 94 -19.59 1.13 -10.13
CA SER A 94 -19.46 2.56 -9.81
C SER A 94 -20.40 2.97 -8.67
N LEU A 95 -21.63 2.46 -8.64
CA LEU A 95 -22.56 2.65 -7.54
C LEU A 95 -22.03 2.05 -6.23
N LEU A 96 -21.55 0.80 -6.27
CA LEU A 96 -20.96 0.13 -5.11
C LEU A 96 -19.74 0.89 -4.58
N ALA A 97 -18.87 1.37 -5.48
CA ALA A 97 -17.73 2.20 -5.10
C ALA A 97 -18.15 3.49 -4.41
N ALA A 98 -19.15 4.18 -4.94
CA ALA A 98 -19.69 5.40 -4.35
C ALA A 98 -20.25 5.17 -2.94
N GLU A 99 -20.99 4.06 -2.74
CA GLU A 99 -21.54 3.70 -1.42
C GLU A 99 -20.45 3.30 -0.41
N LEU A 100 -19.38 2.64 -0.86
CA LEU A 100 -18.22 2.36 -0.03
C LEU A 100 -17.54 3.67 0.42
N VAL A 101 -17.31 4.60 -0.50
CA VAL A 101 -16.72 5.92 -0.20
C VAL A 101 -17.62 6.69 0.77
N GLU A 102 -18.94 6.71 0.55
CA GLU A 102 -19.91 7.38 1.44
C GLU A 102 -19.87 6.77 2.85
N THR A 103 -19.84 5.45 2.95
CA THR A 103 -19.76 4.74 4.24
C THR A 103 -18.46 5.05 4.98
N MET A 104 -17.34 5.20 4.27
CA MET A 104 -16.03 5.53 4.85
C MET A 104 -15.82 7.02 5.16
N GLY A 105 -16.73 7.92 4.72
CA GLY A 105 -16.72 9.33 5.11
C GLY A 105 -16.47 10.34 3.99
N GLN A 106 -16.63 9.96 2.73
CA GLN A 106 -16.56 10.78 1.52
C GLN A 106 -15.21 11.45 1.24
N ALA A 107 -14.58 12.09 2.24
CA ALA A 107 -13.34 12.82 2.07
C ALA A 107 -12.37 12.58 3.25
N GLN A 108 -11.09 12.86 3.00
CA GLN A 108 -10.06 12.88 4.03
C GLN A 108 -10.41 13.90 5.11
N THR A 109 -10.28 13.50 6.39
CA THR A 109 -10.56 14.37 7.53
C THR A 109 -9.23 14.73 8.22
N PRO A 110 -8.76 15.99 8.11
CA PRO A 110 -7.49 16.41 8.71
C PRO A 110 -7.57 16.44 10.24
N LEU A 111 -6.39 16.53 10.88
CA LEU A 111 -6.32 16.85 12.31
C LEU A 111 -6.87 18.25 12.57
N VAL A 112 -7.51 18.42 13.73
CA VAL A 112 -7.90 19.75 14.21
C VAL A 112 -6.63 20.59 14.40
N ARG A 113 -6.65 21.84 13.94
CA ARG A 113 -5.56 22.79 14.11
C ARG A 113 -6.02 23.98 14.93
N ARG A 114 -5.32 24.24 16.02
CA ARG A 114 -5.59 25.42 16.84
C ARG A 114 -4.97 26.68 16.22
N SER A 115 -5.63 27.81 16.44
CA SER A 115 -5.16 29.12 16.01
C SER A 115 -4.99 30.09 17.18
N ASP A 116 -5.20 29.64 18.43
CA ASP A 116 -5.20 30.47 19.63
C ASP A 116 -3.84 30.52 20.36
N GLY A 117 -2.78 29.97 19.73
CA GLY A 117 -1.41 29.95 20.28
C GLY A 117 -1.15 28.91 21.36
N ARG A 118 -2.17 28.10 21.73
CA ARG A 118 -1.98 26.96 22.61
C ARG A 118 -1.60 25.71 21.81
N PRO A 119 -0.87 24.76 22.41
CA PRO A 119 -0.52 23.52 21.73
C PRO A 119 -1.75 22.70 21.34
N ASN A 120 -1.73 22.06 20.16
CA ASN A 120 -2.67 21.03 19.82
C ASN A 120 -2.41 19.79 20.70
N VAL A 121 -3.44 19.29 21.36
CA VAL A 121 -3.32 18.13 22.26
C VAL A 121 -3.99 16.92 21.62
N LEU A 122 -3.20 15.87 21.39
CA LEU A 122 -3.67 14.60 20.84
C LEU A 122 -3.51 13.50 21.91
N LEU A 123 -4.59 12.80 22.19
CA LEU A 123 -4.61 11.65 23.08
C LEU A 123 -4.76 10.37 22.28
N LEU A 124 -3.77 9.48 22.30
CA LEU A 124 -3.84 8.19 21.64
C LEU A 124 -4.26 7.11 22.64
N CYS A 125 -5.28 6.35 22.28
CA CYS A 125 -5.79 5.24 23.08
C CYS A 125 -5.95 3.97 22.23
N GLY A 126 -6.16 2.81 22.87
CA GLY A 126 -6.34 1.53 22.17
C GLY A 126 -5.75 0.35 22.94
N LEU A 127 -5.93 -0.86 22.44
CA LEU A 127 -5.45 -2.08 23.09
C LEU A 127 -3.92 -2.21 23.08
N GLN A 128 -3.42 -3.11 23.89
CA GLN A 128 -2.02 -3.54 23.88
C GLN A 128 -1.71 -4.19 22.52
N GLY A 129 -0.55 -3.87 21.95
CA GLY A 129 -0.14 -4.43 20.65
C GLY A 129 -0.76 -3.73 19.43
N ALA A 130 -1.70 -2.80 19.60
CA ALA A 130 -2.27 -2.03 18.48
C ALA A 130 -1.30 -1.04 17.85
N GLY A 131 -0.09 -0.86 18.38
CA GLY A 131 0.93 0.01 17.79
C GLY A 131 0.86 1.48 18.24
N LYS A 132 0.26 1.80 19.40
CA LYS A 132 0.12 3.18 19.91
C LYS A 132 1.44 3.95 19.97
N THR A 133 2.42 3.46 20.71
CA THR A 133 3.73 4.11 20.86
C THR A 133 4.41 4.38 19.52
N THR A 134 4.33 3.43 18.59
CA THR A 134 4.84 3.61 17.22
C THR A 134 4.02 4.63 16.45
N ALA A 135 2.68 4.63 16.60
CA ALA A 135 1.80 5.60 15.96
C ALA A 135 2.04 7.03 16.48
N VAL A 136 2.32 7.21 17.78
CA VAL A 136 2.74 8.48 18.38
C VAL A 136 3.96 9.05 17.66
N ALA A 137 5.02 8.24 17.52
CA ALA A 137 6.26 8.67 16.86
C ALA A 137 6.06 8.96 15.38
N LYS A 138 5.33 8.10 14.66
CA LYS A 138 5.00 8.31 13.24
C LYS A 138 4.16 9.57 13.03
N LEU A 139 3.20 9.82 13.92
CA LEU A 139 2.34 11.00 13.85
C LEU A 139 3.15 12.29 14.09
N ALA A 140 4.10 12.28 15.03
CA ALA A 140 5.02 13.38 15.24
C ALA A 140 5.89 13.64 14.00
N ASN A 141 6.47 12.59 13.41
CA ASN A 141 7.25 12.69 12.18
C ASN A 141 6.42 13.26 11.01
N TRP A 142 5.19 12.78 10.85
CA TRP A 142 4.26 13.30 9.84
C TRP A 142 3.93 14.77 10.09
N ALA A 143 3.64 15.14 11.34
CA ALA A 143 3.29 16.52 11.71
C ALA A 143 4.44 17.50 11.43
N ILE A 144 5.69 17.10 11.69
CA ILE A 144 6.88 17.90 11.35
C ILE A 144 6.99 18.08 9.84
N LYS A 145 6.90 17.01 9.07
CA LYS A 145 7.01 17.03 7.61
C LYS A 145 5.92 17.86 6.94
N GLN A 146 4.71 17.82 7.47
CA GLN A 146 3.56 18.56 6.96
C GLN A 146 3.40 19.95 7.57
N SER A 147 4.39 20.42 8.36
CA SER A 147 4.36 21.73 9.02
C SER A 147 3.11 21.94 9.91
N TYR A 148 2.61 20.87 10.51
CA TYR A 148 1.54 20.94 11.52
C TYR A 148 2.04 21.45 12.87
N GLY A 149 3.32 21.26 13.19
CA GLY A 149 4.01 21.77 14.36
C GLY A 149 5.51 21.60 14.20
N LYS A 150 6.28 22.59 14.64
CA LYS A 150 7.74 22.55 14.61
C LYS A 150 8.31 22.03 15.93
N LYS A 151 7.68 22.39 17.05
CA LYS A 151 8.10 21.98 18.40
C LYS A 151 7.01 21.06 18.99
N ILE A 152 7.30 19.76 19.04
CA ILE A 152 6.36 18.72 19.46
C ILE A 152 6.86 18.12 20.77
N LEU A 153 5.95 17.85 21.73
CA LEU A 153 6.23 17.14 22.97
C LEU A 153 5.50 15.79 22.96
N LEU A 154 6.23 14.70 23.06
CA LEU A 154 5.68 13.38 23.29
C LEU A 154 5.57 13.13 24.79
N VAL A 155 4.50 12.50 25.24
CA VAL A 155 4.24 12.23 26.67
C VAL A 155 4.13 10.74 26.89
N ALA A 156 5.06 10.18 27.68
CA ALA A 156 5.08 8.76 28.05
C ALA A 156 4.15 8.51 29.24
N ALA A 157 2.86 8.30 28.99
CA ALA A 157 1.87 8.01 30.01
C ALA A 157 1.54 6.50 30.14
N ASP A 158 2.19 5.60 29.37
CA ASP A 158 2.14 4.14 29.60
C ASP A 158 3.17 3.75 30.68
N ILE A 159 2.85 4.04 31.94
CA ILE A 159 3.73 3.77 33.09
C ILE A 159 3.80 2.30 33.49
N TYR A 160 2.82 1.49 33.05
CA TYR A 160 2.73 0.07 33.42
C TYR A 160 3.73 -0.80 32.65
N ARG A 161 4.35 -0.23 31.62
CA ARG A 161 5.31 -0.92 30.76
C ARG A 161 6.61 -0.11 30.64
N PRO A 162 7.63 -0.43 31.48
CA PRO A 162 8.93 0.28 31.42
C PRO A 162 9.51 0.36 30.02
N ALA A 163 9.45 -0.74 29.29
CA ALA A 163 9.91 -0.81 27.91
C ALA A 163 9.16 0.14 26.96
N ALA A 164 7.91 0.54 27.23
CA ALA A 164 7.18 1.49 26.42
C ALA A 164 7.73 2.92 26.59
N ILE A 165 8.10 3.29 27.81
CA ILE A 165 8.74 4.59 28.09
C ILE A 165 10.09 4.66 27.36
N GLU A 166 10.95 3.64 27.52
CA GLU A 166 12.25 3.58 26.85
C GLU A 166 12.11 3.58 25.32
N GLN A 167 11.11 2.86 24.81
CA GLN A 167 10.79 2.84 23.37
C GLN A 167 10.43 4.24 22.88
N LEU A 168 9.55 4.95 23.57
CA LEU A 168 9.14 6.30 23.17
C LEU A 168 10.31 7.28 23.23
N GLN A 169 11.16 7.19 24.27
CA GLN A 169 12.38 7.99 24.37
C GLN A 169 13.35 7.74 23.19
N THR A 170 13.56 6.46 22.86
CA THR A 170 14.41 6.08 21.72
C THR A 170 13.86 6.62 20.40
N LEU A 171 12.54 6.53 20.19
CA LEU A 171 11.89 7.04 18.99
C LEU A 171 11.94 8.58 18.94
N GLY A 172 11.71 9.25 20.09
CA GLY A 172 11.85 10.71 20.20
C GLY A 172 13.24 11.19 19.84
N ALA A 173 14.28 10.55 20.41
CA ALA A 173 15.67 10.86 20.12
C ALA A 173 16.02 10.69 18.64
N ARG A 174 15.51 9.62 17.98
CA ARG A 174 15.68 9.42 16.54
C ARG A 174 15.07 10.52 15.69
N LEU A 175 13.95 11.09 16.13
CA LEU A 175 13.22 12.13 15.41
C LEU A 175 13.67 13.55 15.80
N GLY A 176 14.49 13.70 16.83
CA GLY A 176 14.84 14.99 17.40
C GLY A 176 13.64 15.67 18.09
N VAL A 177 12.74 14.88 18.68
CA VAL A 177 11.52 15.33 19.35
C VAL A 177 11.62 15.07 20.85
N ASP A 178 11.23 16.06 21.66
CA ASP A 178 11.28 15.98 23.11
C ASP A 178 10.26 14.96 23.65
N VAL A 179 10.68 14.17 24.67
CA VAL A 179 9.83 13.23 25.37
C VAL A 179 9.74 13.60 26.85
N TYR A 180 8.52 13.78 27.32
CA TYR A 180 8.24 14.00 28.73
C TYR A 180 7.90 12.71 29.45
N THR A 181 8.56 12.44 30.56
CA THR A 181 8.29 11.30 31.44
C THR A 181 8.66 11.64 32.88
N GLU A 182 7.96 11.05 33.83
CA GLU A 182 8.27 11.11 35.27
C GLU A 182 8.46 9.70 35.88
N GLY A 183 8.76 8.73 35.02
CA GLY A 183 8.92 7.34 35.44
C GLY A 183 7.59 6.62 35.73
N GLN A 184 7.62 5.63 36.63
CA GLN A 184 6.47 4.76 36.91
C GLN A 184 5.72 5.11 38.19
N ASP A 185 6.30 5.94 39.05
CA ASP A 185 5.76 6.25 40.39
C ASP A 185 4.72 7.39 40.37
N VAL A 186 4.58 8.07 39.25
CA VAL A 186 3.65 9.19 39.08
C VAL A 186 2.48 8.74 38.18
N SER A 187 1.25 9.08 38.57
CA SER A 187 0.06 8.66 37.81
C SER A 187 0.03 9.24 36.38
N PRO A 188 -0.50 8.50 35.40
CA PRO A 188 -0.62 8.98 34.00
C PRO A 188 -1.34 10.32 33.88
N VAL A 189 -2.33 10.57 34.72
CA VAL A 189 -3.10 11.82 34.78
C VAL A 189 -2.21 12.99 35.18
N GLN A 190 -1.35 12.81 36.20
CA GLN A 190 -0.42 13.85 36.68
C GLN A 190 0.67 14.13 35.65
N ILE A 191 1.25 13.08 35.07
CA ILE A 191 2.25 13.18 33.99
C ILE A 191 1.68 14.01 32.82
N SER A 192 0.48 13.65 32.34
CA SER A 192 -0.16 14.32 31.22
C SER A 192 -0.46 15.80 31.53
N ARG A 193 -0.94 16.10 32.73
CA ARG A 193 -1.22 17.49 33.16
C ARG A 193 0.06 18.34 33.23
N ARG A 194 1.13 17.81 33.84
CA ARG A 194 2.42 18.51 33.96
C ARG A 194 3.09 18.69 32.60
N ALA A 195 3.02 17.67 31.75
CA ALA A 195 3.48 17.76 30.36
C ALA A 195 2.79 18.88 29.59
N LEU A 196 1.46 19.00 29.72
CA LEU A 196 0.70 20.08 29.08
C LEU A 196 1.12 21.45 29.65
N SER A 197 1.28 21.59 30.96
CA SER A 197 1.74 22.83 31.59
C SER A 197 3.15 23.22 31.07
N LYS A 198 4.07 22.27 30.95
CA LYS A 198 5.39 22.47 30.33
C LYS A 198 5.25 22.90 28.88
N ALA A 199 4.39 22.22 28.12
CA ALA A 199 4.20 22.55 26.70
C ALA A 199 3.71 23.98 26.47
N VAL A 200 2.79 24.43 27.32
CA VAL A 200 2.29 25.83 27.27
C VAL A 200 3.39 26.82 27.66
N SER A 201 4.14 26.57 28.76
CA SER A 201 5.17 27.49 29.25
C SER A 201 6.36 27.60 28.31
N GLU A 202 6.70 26.54 27.60
CA GLU A 202 7.89 26.47 26.71
C GLU A 202 7.52 26.66 25.23
N GLY A 203 6.25 26.93 24.90
CA GLY A 203 5.79 27.24 23.55
C GLY A 203 5.89 26.06 22.58
N TYR A 204 5.40 24.88 22.98
CA TYR A 204 5.24 23.76 22.05
C TYR A 204 4.00 23.98 21.18
N ASP A 205 4.08 23.51 19.94
CA ASP A 205 2.96 23.58 18.98
C ASP A 205 1.98 22.42 19.16
N MET A 206 2.50 21.25 19.61
CA MET A 206 1.73 20.02 19.72
C MET A 206 2.18 19.18 20.89
N VAL A 207 1.23 18.52 21.54
CA VAL A 207 1.44 17.51 22.58
C VAL A 207 0.77 16.23 22.14
N ILE A 208 1.51 15.11 22.14
CA ILE A 208 0.97 13.80 21.79
C ILE A 208 1.15 12.88 22.99
N VAL A 209 0.03 12.43 23.57
CA VAL A 209 0.02 11.60 24.76
C VAL A 209 -0.11 10.13 24.37
N ASP A 210 0.94 9.33 24.70
CA ASP A 210 0.93 7.87 24.58
C ASP A 210 0.37 7.25 25.85
N THR A 211 -0.78 6.59 25.77
CA THR A 211 -1.44 6.00 26.94
C THR A 211 -1.22 4.49 27.02
N ALA A 212 -1.43 3.96 28.20
CA ALA A 212 -1.42 2.52 28.43
C ALA A 212 -2.42 1.79 27.52
N GLY A 213 -2.08 0.57 27.15
CA GLY A 213 -2.98 -0.37 26.52
C GLY A 213 -3.04 -1.64 27.35
N ARG A 214 -4.24 -2.17 27.57
CA ARG A 214 -4.44 -3.48 28.15
C ARG A 214 -4.85 -4.49 27.09
N GLN A 215 -4.75 -5.78 27.40
CA GLN A 215 -5.15 -6.85 26.50
C GLN A 215 -6.67 -6.88 26.30
N VAL A 216 -7.41 -6.50 27.33
CA VAL A 216 -8.87 -6.47 27.34
C VAL A 216 -9.34 -5.08 27.75
N VAL A 217 -10.46 -4.65 27.21
CA VAL A 217 -11.12 -3.40 27.60
C VAL A 217 -11.84 -3.61 28.93
N ASP A 218 -11.29 -3.06 29.99
CA ASP A 218 -11.84 -3.09 31.34
C ASP A 218 -12.25 -1.68 31.82
N ALA A 219 -13.00 -1.63 32.93
CA ALA A 219 -13.47 -0.37 33.51
C ALA A 219 -12.30 0.51 33.98
N ALA A 220 -11.24 -0.08 34.54
CA ALA A 220 -10.10 0.68 35.04
C ALA A 220 -9.35 1.42 33.93
N LEU A 221 -9.15 0.79 32.76
CA LEU A 221 -8.57 1.44 31.59
C LEU A 221 -9.44 2.61 31.13
N MET A 222 -10.75 2.39 31.05
CA MET A 222 -11.68 3.42 30.57
C MET A 222 -11.75 4.60 31.50
N ASP A 223 -11.73 4.37 32.81
CA ASP A 223 -11.73 5.43 33.83
C ASP A 223 -10.42 6.21 33.82
N GLU A 224 -9.27 5.56 33.66
CA GLU A 224 -7.98 6.25 33.51
C GLU A 224 -7.97 7.14 32.28
N LEU A 225 -8.42 6.63 31.14
CA LEU A 225 -8.51 7.41 29.90
C LEU A 225 -9.45 8.62 30.02
N LYS A 226 -10.61 8.46 30.70
CA LYS A 226 -11.53 9.57 31.00
C LYS A 226 -10.87 10.63 31.88
N GLN A 227 -10.10 10.20 32.91
CA GLN A 227 -9.37 11.11 33.79
C GLN A 227 -8.26 11.87 33.06
N ILE A 228 -7.48 11.18 32.22
CA ILE A 228 -6.46 11.82 31.38
C ILE A 228 -7.15 12.83 30.44
N LYS A 229 -8.20 12.41 29.74
CA LYS A 229 -8.96 13.28 28.84
C LYS A 229 -9.47 14.53 29.53
N ALA A 230 -10.02 14.38 30.75
CA ALA A 230 -10.49 15.53 31.55
C ALA A 230 -9.33 16.43 31.98
N ALA A 231 -8.15 15.88 32.27
CA ALA A 231 -6.99 16.64 32.73
C ALA A 231 -6.33 17.48 31.65
N VAL A 232 -6.33 17.00 30.39
CA VAL A 232 -5.62 17.66 29.27
C VAL A 232 -6.54 18.26 28.23
N THR A 233 -7.86 18.00 28.30
CA THR A 233 -8.88 18.49 27.34
C THR A 233 -8.37 18.42 25.89
N PRO A 234 -8.14 17.21 25.36
CA PRO A 234 -7.49 17.04 24.07
C PRO A 234 -8.37 17.54 22.92
N ASP A 235 -7.74 18.10 21.90
CA ASP A 235 -8.40 18.48 20.64
C ASP A 235 -8.80 17.25 19.82
N GLU A 236 -8.02 16.17 19.96
CA GLU A 236 -8.28 14.87 19.33
C GLU A 236 -8.08 13.73 20.30
N VAL A 237 -9.02 12.81 20.31
CA VAL A 237 -8.91 11.49 20.95
C VAL A 237 -8.88 10.46 19.84
N LEU A 238 -7.71 9.91 19.55
CA LEU A 238 -7.47 9.01 18.42
C LEU A 238 -7.39 7.57 18.91
N LEU A 239 -8.32 6.75 18.47
CA LEU A 239 -8.27 5.31 18.73
C LEU A 239 -7.32 4.64 17.75
N VAL A 240 -6.29 3.99 18.28
CA VAL A 240 -5.36 3.17 17.48
C VAL A 240 -5.89 1.74 17.44
N VAL A 241 -6.19 1.26 16.23
CA VAL A 241 -6.75 -0.06 15.97
C VAL A 241 -5.81 -0.84 15.05
N ASP A 242 -5.52 -2.07 15.41
CA ASP A 242 -4.82 -3.01 14.56
C ASP A 242 -5.79 -3.50 13.46
N ALA A 243 -5.48 -3.25 12.20
CA ALA A 243 -6.32 -3.66 11.08
C ALA A 243 -6.49 -5.17 10.97
N MET A 244 -5.54 -5.94 11.50
CA MET A 244 -5.58 -7.40 11.48
C MET A 244 -6.53 -8.00 12.53
N THR A 245 -7.13 -7.21 13.43
CA THR A 245 -8.12 -7.69 14.41
C THR A 245 -9.47 -8.03 13.77
N GLY A 246 -9.66 -7.74 12.50
CA GLY A 246 -10.86 -8.12 11.75
C GLY A 246 -12.15 -7.56 12.35
N GLN A 247 -13.16 -8.42 12.52
CA GLN A 247 -14.48 -7.98 13.02
C GLN A 247 -14.46 -7.47 14.46
N GLU A 248 -13.49 -7.86 15.29
CA GLU A 248 -13.36 -7.38 16.66
C GLU A 248 -13.06 -5.87 16.73
N ALA A 249 -12.42 -5.32 15.67
CA ALA A 249 -12.17 -3.88 15.56
C ALA A 249 -13.45 -3.05 15.71
N ALA A 250 -14.57 -3.54 15.18
CA ALA A 250 -15.88 -2.88 15.28
C ALA A 250 -16.37 -2.79 16.73
N THR A 251 -16.36 -3.93 17.46
CA THR A 251 -16.79 -4.01 18.86
C THR A 251 -15.92 -3.16 19.75
N LEU A 252 -14.60 -3.22 19.56
CA LEU A 252 -13.62 -2.40 20.26
C LEU A 252 -13.90 -0.91 20.04
N THR A 253 -14.09 -0.51 18.79
CA THR A 253 -14.32 0.88 18.43
C THR A 253 -15.62 1.41 19.01
N ALA A 254 -16.70 0.62 18.99
CA ALA A 254 -17.98 0.97 19.62
C ALA A 254 -17.80 1.25 21.11
N LYS A 255 -17.05 0.39 21.82
CA LYS A 255 -16.83 0.53 23.25
C LYS A 255 -15.99 1.76 23.61
N PHE A 256 -14.87 1.99 22.90
CA PHE A 256 -14.07 3.21 23.11
C PHE A 256 -14.84 4.48 22.77
N ASN A 257 -15.66 4.45 21.72
CA ASN A 257 -16.48 5.60 21.34
C ASN A 257 -17.57 5.88 22.38
N GLY A 258 -18.21 4.84 22.93
CA GLY A 258 -19.22 4.99 23.97
C GLY A 258 -18.66 5.47 25.30
N ASP A 259 -17.55 4.90 25.74
CA ASP A 259 -16.99 5.14 27.07
C ASP A 259 -16.12 6.40 27.15
N VAL A 260 -15.25 6.63 26.17
CA VAL A 260 -14.27 7.72 26.17
C VAL A 260 -14.68 8.86 25.23
N GLY A 261 -15.39 8.53 24.16
CA GLY A 261 -15.78 9.50 23.12
C GLY A 261 -14.58 9.87 22.25
N ILE A 262 -14.30 9.03 21.25
CA ILE A 262 -13.22 9.27 20.29
C ILE A 262 -13.60 10.33 19.26
N THR A 263 -12.61 11.04 18.71
CA THR A 263 -12.80 12.02 17.61
C THR A 263 -12.42 11.44 16.26
N GLY A 264 -11.58 10.41 16.25
CA GLY A 264 -11.14 9.71 15.03
C GLY A 264 -10.38 8.42 15.37
N ALA A 265 -9.94 7.73 14.33
CA ALA A 265 -9.16 6.51 14.46
C ALA A 265 -7.88 6.54 13.60
N ILE A 266 -6.90 5.76 14.03
CA ILE A 266 -5.69 5.42 13.27
C ILE A 266 -5.70 3.90 13.08
N LEU A 267 -5.69 3.43 11.84
CA LEU A 267 -5.54 2.01 11.54
C LEU A 267 -4.07 1.69 11.35
N THR A 268 -3.56 0.71 12.09
CA THR A 268 -2.18 0.23 11.98
C THR A 268 -2.11 -1.11 11.27
N LYS A 269 -0.92 -1.50 10.82
CA LYS A 269 -0.64 -2.79 10.17
C LYS A 269 -1.48 -3.05 8.91
N MET A 270 -1.82 -1.98 8.19
CA MET A 270 -2.56 -2.08 6.93
C MET A 270 -1.76 -2.75 5.80
N ASP A 271 -0.45 -2.89 5.95
CA ASP A 271 0.42 -3.71 5.11
C ASP A 271 0.10 -5.21 5.19
N GLY A 272 -0.39 -5.68 6.34
CA GLY A 272 -0.92 -7.05 6.54
C GLY A 272 -2.40 -7.21 6.16
N ASP A 273 -3.20 -6.13 6.20
CA ASP A 273 -4.60 -6.13 5.77
C ASP A 273 -4.72 -5.81 4.27
N THR A 274 -4.71 -6.85 3.47
CA THR A 274 -4.80 -6.71 2.01
C THR A 274 -6.18 -6.30 1.51
N ARG A 275 -7.23 -6.36 2.34
CA ARG A 275 -8.63 -6.19 1.95
C ARG A 275 -9.27 -4.89 2.42
N GLY A 276 -8.77 -4.32 3.53
CA GLY A 276 -9.25 -3.04 4.07
C GLY A 276 -10.64 -3.06 4.71
N GLY A 277 -11.16 -4.25 5.06
CA GLY A 277 -12.49 -4.39 5.67
C GLY A 277 -12.59 -3.80 7.08
N SER A 278 -11.47 -3.76 7.80
CA SER A 278 -11.36 -3.10 9.10
C SER A 278 -11.74 -1.61 9.04
N ALA A 279 -11.39 -0.91 7.96
CA ALA A 279 -11.72 0.50 7.76
C ALA A 279 -13.25 0.74 7.69
N LEU A 280 -13.96 -0.08 6.90
CA LEU A 280 -15.43 -0.04 6.84
C LEU A 280 -16.06 -0.31 8.20
N SER A 281 -15.54 -1.31 8.92
CA SER A 281 -16.05 -1.73 10.23
C SER A 281 -15.88 -0.64 11.28
N VAL A 282 -14.69 -0.06 11.40
CA VAL A 282 -14.39 1.01 12.36
C VAL A 282 -15.24 2.25 12.08
N ARG A 283 -15.29 2.70 10.85
CA ARG A 283 -16.08 3.88 10.47
C ARG A 283 -17.58 3.62 10.57
N GLY A 284 -18.06 2.48 10.09
CA GLY A 284 -19.48 2.14 10.04
C GLY A 284 -20.11 2.02 11.42
N VAL A 285 -19.36 1.50 12.42
CA VAL A 285 -19.86 1.32 13.79
C VAL A 285 -19.74 2.61 14.62
N SER A 286 -18.63 3.36 14.50
CA SER A 286 -18.40 4.55 15.32
C SER A 286 -18.99 5.84 14.76
N GLY A 287 -19.20 5.91 13.45
CA GLY A 287 -19.48 7.16 12.75
C GLY A 287 -18.33 8.16 12.78
N LYS A 288 -17.15 7.79 13.36
CA LYS A 288 -15.99 8.68 13.50
C LYS A 288 -15.02 8.49 12.35
N PRO A 289 -14.36 9.57 11.86
CA PRO A 289 -13.45 9.45 10.72
C PRO A 289 -12.22 8.64 11.07
N ILE A 290 -11.72 7.89 10.10
CA ILE A 290 -10.36 7.40 10.11
C ILE A 290 -9.50 8.55 9.61
N LYS A 291 -8.45 8.91 10.36
CA LYS A 291 -7.58 10.04 10.03
C LYS A 291 -6.29 9.60 9.37
N PHE A 292 -5.74 8.48 9.84
CA PHE A 292 -4.47 7.94 9.34
C PHE A 292 -4.50 6.43 9.21
N VAL A 293 -3.62 5.93 8.35
CA VAL A 293 -3.33 4.51 8.16
C VAL A 293 -1.82 4.27 8.24
N GLY A 294 -1.41 3.26 9.00
CA GLY A 294 -0.04 2.76 9.04
C GLY A 294 0.14 1.67 8.00
N VAL A 295 0.99 1.92 7.02
CA VAL A 295 1.17 1.06 5.83
C VAL A 295 2.48 0.30 5.80
N GLY A 296 3.21 0.26 6.92
CA GLY A 296 4.49 -0.43 7.07
C GLY A 296 5.14 -0.14 8.42
N GLU A 297 6.39 -0.59 8.62
CA GLU A 297 7.14 -0.44 9.87
C GLU A 297 7.98 0.85 9.95
N GLY A 298 8.31 1.46 8.82
CA GLY A 298 9.12 2.68 8.74
C GLY A 298 8.46 3.88 9.43
N MET A 299 9.27 4.86 9.87
CA MET A 299 8.74 6.09 10.49
C MET A 299 7.92 6.94 9.51
N ASP A 300 8.14 6.76 8.21
CA ASP A 300 7.42 7.47 7.15
C ASP A 300 6.14 6.73 6.71
N ASP A 301 5.91 5.50 7.20
CA ASP A 301 4.78 4.67 6.81
C ASP A 301 3.52 5.00 7.62
N LEU A 302 3.16 6.28 7.70
CA LEU A 302 1.88 6.78 8.20
C LEU A 302 1.33 7.76 7.17
N GLU A 303 0.18 7.40 6.60
CA GLU A 303 -0.46 8.18 5.54
C GLU A 303 -1.83 8.70 6.02
N PRO A 304 -2.29 9.88 5.55
CA PRO A 304 -3.68 10.29 5.72
C PRO A 304 -4.63 9.26 5.08
N PHE A 305 -5.78 9.07 5.68
CA PHE A 305 -6.78 8.14 5.15
C PHE A 305 -7.60 8.79 4.03
N TYR A 306 -7.62 8.15 2.86
CA TYR A 306 -8.43 8.56 1.72
C TYR A 306 -9.50 7.51 1.42
N PRO A 307 -10.81 7.82 1.65
CA PRO A 307 -11.91 6.88 1.43
C PRO A 307 -11.94 6.29 0.02
N GLU A 308 -11.70 7.09 -1.01
CA GLU A 308 -11.72 6.66 -2.41
C GLU A 308 -10.63 5.60 -2.72
N ARG A 309 -9.42 5.79 -2.17
CA ARG A 309 -8.32 4.83 -2.33
C ARG A 309 -8.65 3.50 -1.65
N MET A 310 -9.25 3.58 -0.46
CA MET A 310 -9.65 2.39 0.28
C MET A 310 -10.79 1.65 -0.42
N ALA A 311 -11.78 2.35 -0.96
CA ALA A 311 -12.84 1.75 -1.76
C ALA A 311 -12.28 1.02 -3.00
N SER A 312 -11.36 1.65 -3.73
CA SER A 312 -10.66 1.05 -4.88
C SER A 312 -9.89 -0.21 -4.47
N ARG A 313 -9.24 -0.20 -3.30
CA ARG A 313 -8.52 -1.35 -2.74
C ARG A 313 -9.46 -2.51 -2.39
N ILE A 314 -10.58 -2.23 -1.72
CA ILE A 314 -11.62 -3.22 -1.39
C ILE A 314 -12.19 -3.85 -2.65
N LEU A 315 -12.40 -3.07 -3.70
CA LEU A 315 -12.91 -3.55 -4.99
C LEU A 315 -11.86 -4.26 -5.86
N GLY A 316 -10.61 -4.33 -5.41
CA GLY A 316 -9.51 -4.93 -6.17
C GLY A 316 -9.11 -4.12 -7.43
N MET A 317 -9.50 -2.86 -7.51
CA MET A 317 -9.17 -1.96 -8.62
C MET A 317 -7.73 -1.40 -8.54
N GLY A 318 -7.00 -1.69 -7.45
CA GLY A 318 -5.68 -1.15 -7.17
C GLY A 318 -5.71 0.30 -6.69
N ASP A 319 -4.59 0.78 -6.20
CA ASP A 319 -4.42 2.16 -5.74
C ASP A 319 -3.48 2.93 -6.68
N ILE A 320 -4.00 3.27 -7.86
CA ILE A 320 -3.24 3.97 -8.90
C ILE A 320 -2.85 5.38 -8.44
N ALA A 321 -3.69 6.05 -7.64
CA ALA A 321 -3.43 7.40 -7.17
C ALA A 321 -2.22 7.43 -6.21
N THR A 322 -2.20 6.55 -5.22
CA THR A 322 -1.04 6.41 -4.31
C THR A 322 0.23 6.00 -5.07
N PHE A 323 0.10 5.14 -6.08
CA PHE A 323 1.25 4.78 -6.92
C PHE A 323 1.81 6.00 -7.67
N LEU A 324 0.95 6.82 -8.27
CA LEU A 324 1.36 8.03 -8.98
C LEU A 324 1.98 9.08 -8.04
N GLU A 325 1.41 9.29 -6.85
CA GLU A 325 1.97 10.21 -5.85
C GLU A 325 3.35 9.74 -5.37
N LYS A 326 3.48 8.49 -4.96
CA LYS A 326 4.78 7.91 -4.55
C LYS A 326 5.79 7.92 -5.69
N ALA A 327 5.34 7.70 -6.93
CA ALA A 327 6.20 7.82 -8.09
C ALA A 327 6.67 9.27 -8.30
N GLN A 328 5.78 10.25 -8.15
CA GLN A 328 6.14 11.67 -8.24
C GLN A 328 7.09 12.13 -7.12
N GLU A 329 6.87 11.68 -5.88
CA GLU A 329 7.76 11.99 -4.76
C GLU A 329 9.12 11.28 -4.84
N SER A 330 9.15 10.08 -5.42
CA SER A 330 10.35 9.22 -5.45
C SER A 330 11.20 9.45 -6.69
N ILE A 331 10.59 9.94 -7.78
CA ILE A 331 11.26 10.18 -9.05
C ILE A 331 11.78 11.62 -9.06
N ASP A 332 13.09 11.74 -8.94
CA ASP A 332 13.79 12.97 -9.30
C ASP A 332 13.64 13.15 -10.82
N LEU A 333 12.68 13.99 -11.21
CA LEU A 333 12.31 14.19 -12.62
C LEU A 333 13.52 14.60 -13.48
N ASP A 334 14.46 15.34 -12.90
CA ASP A 334 15.69 15.75 -13.60
C ASP A 334 16.60 14.55 -13.85
N LYS A 335 16.74 13.65 -12.87
CA LYS A 335 17.50 12.42 -13.05
C LYS A 335 16.83 11.46 -14.00
N ALA A 336 15.51 11.32 -13.92
CA ALA A 336 14.73 10.47 -14.82
C ALA A 336 14.84 10.97 -16.29
N ALA A 337 14.73 12.28 -16.52
CA ALA A 337 14.91 12.89 -17.84
C ALA A 337 16.35 12.69 -18.37
N LYS A 338 17.37 12.82 -17.52
CA LYS A 338 18.77 12.56 -17.91
C LYS A 338 18.99 11.10 -18.29
N ILE A 339 18.45 10.15 -17.51
CA ILE A 339 18.53 8.71 -17.79
C ILE A 339 17.81 8.39 -19.11
N SER A 340 16.62 8.97 -19.33
CA SER A 340 15.86 8.80 -20.57
C SER A 340 16.64 9.30 -21.79
N LYS A 341 17.25 10.48 -21.73
CA LYS A 341 18.12 11.03 -22.78
C LYS A 341 19.37 10.15 -23.02
N LYS A 342 19.97 9.58 -21.97
CA LYS A 342 21.07 8.62 -22.08
C LYS A 342 20.63 7.31 -22.78
N MET A 343 19.45 6.80 -22.41
CA MET A 343 18.90 5.59 -23.00
C MET A 343 18.60 5.77 -24.50
N GLN A 344 18.07 6.92 -24.94
CA GLN A 344 17.87 7.22 -26.36
C GLN A 344 19.18 7.19 -27.15
N LYS A 345 20.26 7.64 -26.55
CA LYS A 345 21.62 7.61 -27.13
C LYS A 345 22.28 6.21 -27.03
N GLY A 346 21.61 5.24 -26.41
CA GLY A 346 22.15 3.89 -26.21
C GLY A 346 23.20 3.78 -25.08
N ASN A 347 23.35 4.82 -24.27
CA ASN A 347 24.40 4.94 -23.25
C ASN A 347 23.88 4.64 -21.82
N TYR A 348 22.99 3.65 -21.67
CA TYR A 348 22.53 3.20 -20.35
C TYR A 348 23.63 2.39 -19.65
N ASP A 349 24.04 2.81 -18.46
CA ASP A 349 25.14 2.25 -17.68
C ASP A 349 24.69 1.62 -16.34
N PHE A 350 25.62 1.04 -15.57
CA PHE A 350 25.30 0.43 -14.27
C PHE A 350 24.97 1.46 -13.19
N ASN A 351 25.45 2.70 -13.30
CA ASN A 351 25.06 3.78 -12.39
C ASN A 351 23.58 4.16 -12.60
N ASP A 352 23.12 4.20 -13.86
CA ASP A 352 21.70 4.45 -14.20
C ASP A 352 20.80 3.33 -13.64
N PHE A 353 21.26 2.07 -13.70
CA PHE A 353 20.58 0.93 -13.08
C PHE A 353 20.45 1.07 -11.55
N LEU A 354 21.53 1.49 -10.86
CA LEU A 354 21.48 1.72 -9.41
C LEU A 354 20.48 2.81 -9.03
N VAL A 355 20.45 3.92 -9.78
CA VAL A 355 19.49 5.01 -9.53
C VAL A 355 18.06 4.50 -9.70
N GLN A 356 17.78 3.70 -10.72
CA GLN A 356 16.47 3.09 -10.92
C GLN A 356 16.10 2.09 -9.81
N SER A 357 17.05 1.23 -9.40
CA SER A 357 16.87 0.28 -8.31
C SER A 357 16.53 0.99 -6.99
N GLN A 358 17.25 2.08 -6.67
CA GLN A 358 16.99 2.88 -5.48
C GLN A 358 15.62 3.58 -5.53
N SER A 359 15.21 4.09 -6.68
CA SER A 359 13.89 4.68 -6.88
C SER A 359 12.79 3.62 -6.68
N LEU A 360 12.98 2.41 -7.21
CA LEU A 360 12.04 1.30 -7.02
C LEU A 360 11.92 0.89 -5.54
N LYS A 361 13.03 0.89 -4.79
CA LYS A 361 12.99 0.63 -3.32
C LYS A 361 12.18 1.68 -2.56
N LYS A 362 12.30 2.96 -2.92
CA LYS A 362 11.51 4.05 -2.33
C LYS A 362 10.01 3.90 -2.60
N LEU A 363 9.64 3.28 -3.72
CA LEU A 363 8.24 2.95 -4.07
C LEU A 363 7.68 1.74 -3.30
N GLY A 364 8.37 1.24 -2.28
CA GLY A 364 7.98 0.05 -1.53
C GLY A 364 8.49 -1.27 -2.13
N GLY A 365 9.53 -1.19 -2.97
CA GLY A 365 10.12 -2.34 -3.63
C GLY A 365 9.23 -2.95 -4.72
N MET A 366 9.64 -4.12 -5.22
CA MET A 366 8.87 -4.87 -6.23
C MET A 366 7.49 -5.28 -5.69
N GLY A 367 7.42 -5.68 -4.41
CA GLY A 367 6.18 -6.10 -3.75
C GLY A 367 5.17 -4.98 -3.61
N GLY A 368 5.61 -3.80 -3.17
CA GLY A 368 4.77 -2.62 -3.04
C GLY A 368 4.19 -2.18 -4.39
N MET A 369 5.02 -2.12 -5.42
CA MET A 369 4.60 -1.76 -6.77
C MET A 369 3.56 -2.72 -7.35
N LEU A 370 3.78 -4.05 -7.19
CA LEU A 370 2.87 -5.07 -7.72
C LEU A 370 1.52 -5.11 -6.97
N LYS A 371 1.52 -4.86 -5.66
CA LYS A 371 0.28 -4.74 -4.86
C LYS A 371 -0.58 -3.53 -5.28
N MET A 372 0.04 -2.48 -5.82
CA MET A 372 -0.65 -1.28 -6.30
C MET A 372 -1.16 -1.39 -7.74
N MET A 373 -0.65 -2.34 -8.54
CA MET A 373 -1.08 -2.51 -9.94
C MET A 373 -2.42 -3.26 -10.04
N PRO A 374 -3.40 -2.73 -10.80
CA PRO A 374 -4.69 -3.38 -10.99
C PRO A 374 -4.54 -4.78 -11.60
N GLY A 375 -5.19 -5.78 -10.99
CA GLY A 375 -5.22 -7.16 -11.49
C GLY A 375 -3.91 -7.95 -11.35
N MET A 376 -2.88 -7.38 -10.70
CA MET A 376 -1.62 -8.08 -10.40
C MET A 376 -1.54 -8.55 -8.94
N ALA A 377 -2.31 -7.95 -8.05
CA ALA A 377 -2.42 -8.39 -6.67
C ALA A 377 -2.91 -9.86 -6.62
N GLY A 378 -2.14 -10.72 -5.96
CA GLY A 378 -2.43 -12.15 -5.82
C GLY A 378 -1.95 -13.08 -6.94
N LYS A 379 -1.39 -12.57 -8.05
CA LYS A 379 -0.78 -13.41 -9.10
C LYS A 379 0.66 -13.80 -8.83
N ILE A 380 1.31 -13.15 -7.88
CA ILE A 380 2.70 -13.39 -7.50
C ILE A 380 2.72 -13.84 -6.05
N THR A 381 3.41 -14.94 -5.77
CA THR A 381 3.53 -15.48 -4.42
C THR A 381 4.58 -14.70 -3.62
N ASP A 382 4.45 -14.69 -2.29
CA ASP A 382 5.43 -14.04 -1.41
C ASP A 382 6.83 -14.63 -1.59
N GLU A 383 6.93 -15.91 -1.95
CA GLU A 383 8.20 -16.58 -2.28
C GLU A 383 8.84 -16.01 -3.55
N GLN A 384 8.04 -15.73 -4.59
CA GLN A 384 8.52 -15.08 -5.81
C GLN A 384 8.96 -13.64 -5.56
N LEU A 385 8.29 -12.92 -4.68
CA LEU A 385 8.67 -11.57 -4.25
C LEU A 385 9.99 -11.59 -3.47
N PHE A 386 10.13 -12.49 -2.52
CA PHE A 386 11.36 -12.67 -1.75
C PHE A 386 12.56 -13.01 -2.64
N GLU A 387 12.38 -13.92 -3.61
CA GLU A 387 13.44 -14.24 -4.55
C GLU A 387 13.78 -13.05 -5.48
N ALA A 388 12.79 -12.26 -5.89
CA ALA A 388 13.04 -11.05 -6.69
C ALA A 388 13.80 -9.98 -5.90
N GLU A 389 13.49 -9.76 -4.63
CA GLU A 389 14.19 -8.83 -3.75
C GLU A 389 15.63 -9.30 -3.46
N LYS A 390 15.80 -10.58 -3.21
CA LYS A 390 17.11 -11.21 -3.02
C LYS A 390 17.99 -11.06 -4.28
N ARG A 391 17.39 -11.25 -5.46
CA ARG A 391 18.06 -11.04 -6.75
C ARG A 391 18.47 -9.57 -6.91
N MET A 392 17.60 -8.63 -6.63
CA MET A 392 17.89 -7.19 -6.69
C MET A 392 19.06 -6.81 -5.77
N LYS A 393 19.05 -7.30 -4.53
CA LYS A 393 20.13 -7.06 -3.56
C LYS A 393 21.48 -7.63 -4.03
N ARG A 394 21.47 -8.80 -4.71
CA ARG A 394 22.69 -9.35 -5.33
C ARG A 394 23.20 -8.46 -6.46
N CYS A 395 22.30 -7.97 -7.33
CA CYS A 395 22.69 -7.05 -8.40
C CYS A 395 23.39 -5.81 -7.84
N GLU A 396 22.86 -5.21 -6.78
CA GLU A 396 23.48 -4.06 -6.10
C GLU A 396 24.84 -4.39 -5.52
N THR A 397 25.02 -5.58 -4.92
CA THR A 397 26.30 -6.04 -4.40
C THR A 397 27.35 -6.17 -5.52
N ILE A 398 26.95 -6.74 -6.66
CA ILE A 398 27.84 -6.87 -7.82
C ILE A 398 28.25 -5.50 -8.35
N ILE A 399 27.29 -4.57 -8.50
CA ILE A 399 27.59 -3.23 -9.02
C ILE A 399 28.42 -2.42 -8.02
N ALA A 400 28.21 -2.57 -6.71
CA ALA A 400 29.02 -1.90 -5.69
C ALA A 400 30.49 -2.34 -5.73
N ALA A 401 30.78 -3.58 -6.13
CA ALA A 401 32.13 -4.12 -6.25
C ALA A 401 32.83 -3.75 -7.59
N MET A 402 32.11 -3.12 -8.53
CA MET A 402 32.69 -2.65 -9.80
C MET A 402 33.57 -1.42 -9.60
N THR A 403 34.59 -1.25 -10.44
CA THR A 403 35.32 0.00 -10.57
C THR A 403 34.46 1.08 -11.22
N GLU A 404 34.86 2.33 -11.13
CA GLU A 404 34.14 3.45 -11.75
C GLU A 404 34.09 3.32 -13.28
N GLU A 405 35.17 2.86 -13.88
CA GLU A 405 35.21 2.54 -15.33
C GLU A 405 34.23 1.44 -15.71
N GLU A 406 34.21 0.35 -14.95
CA GLU A 406 33.30 -0.77 -15.20
C GLU A 406 31.83 -0.37 -15.05
N ARG A 407 31.50 0.55 -14.11
CA ARG A 407 30.14 1.07 -13.93
C ARG A 407 29.69 2.00 -15.06
N SER A 408 30.62 2.81 -15.56
CA SER A 408 30.34 3.82 -16.59
C SER A 408 30.37 3.28 -18.00
N ASP A 409 31.17 2.22 -18.26
CA ASP A 409 31.26 1.56 -19.57
C ASP A 409 30.91 0.05 -19.47
N PRO A 410 29.63 -0.30 -19.61
CA PRO A 410 29.19 -1.70 -19.59
C PRO A 410 29.83 -2.59 -20.65
N GLU A 411 30.33 -2.00 -21.77
CA GLU A 411 30.95 -2.79 -22.84
C GLU A 411 32.19 -3.50 -22.37
N LEU A 412 32.88 -3.01 -21.34
CA LEU A 412 34.05 -3.66 -20.74
C LEU A 412 33.75 -5.04 -20.14
N LEU A 413 32.52 -5.28 -19.72
CA LEU A 413 32.07 -6.51 -19.07
C LEU A 413 31.07 -7.32 -19.93
N VAL A 414 30.31 -6.64 -20.81
CA VAL A 414 29.17 -7.23 -21.53
C VAL A 414 29.51 -7.63 -22.98
N LYS A 415 30.62 -7.16 -23.53
CA LYS A 415 30.93 -7.30 -24.95
C LYS A 415 30.87 -8.74 -25.43
N GLN A 416 29.89 -8.99 -26.30
CA GLN A 416 29.72 -10.25 -27.01
C GLN A 416 29.99 -10.03 -28.49
N GLY A 417 31.18 -10.39 -28.93
CA GLY A 417 31.60 -10.25 -30.33
C GLY A 417 32.71 -9.20 -30.51
N GLY A 418 33.58 -9.42 -31.49
CA GLY A 418 34.70 -8.55 -31.79
C GLY A 418 36.05 -9.33 -31.79
N LYS A 419 37.18 -8.62 -31.64
CA LYS A 419 38.50 -9.22 -31.60
C LYS A 419 38.61 -10.15 -30.37
N LYS A 420 39.22 -11.32 -30.57
CA LYS A 420 39.37 -12.39 -29.56
C LYS A 420 40.01 -11.89 -28.26
N GLU A 421 40.93 -10.95 -28.35
CA GLU A 421 41.60 -10.28 -27.21
C GLU A 421 40.63 -9.50 -26.31
N LEU A 422 39.66 -8.79 -26.90
CA LEU A 422 38.66 -8.01 -26.15
C LEU A 422 37.65 -8.91 -25.41
N MET A 423 37.32 -10.06 -26.02
CA MET A 423 36.46 -11.06 -25.36
C MET A 423 37.17 -11.69 -24.18
N GLN A 424 38.47 -11.98 -24.32
CA GLN A 424 39.27 -12.57 -23.25
C GLN A 424 39.43 -11.59 -22.07
N ALA A 425 39.71 -10.33 -22.35
CA ALA A 425 39.78 -9.27 -21.35
C ALA A 425 38.46 -9.10 -20.58
N ALA A 426 37.29 -9.19 -21.24
CA ALA A 426 35.99 -9.13 -20.58
C ALA A 426 35.74 -10.35 -19.66
N VAL A 427 36.20 -11.53 -20.02
CA VAL A 427 36.12 -12.72 -19.18
C VAL A 427 37.02 -12.58 -17.93
N GLU A 428 38.22 -12.08 -18.09
CA GLU A 428 39.15 -11.85 -16.97
C GLU A 428 38.61 -10.79 -15.99
N ARG A 429 38.06 -9.69 -16.52
CA ARG A 429 37.39 -8.65 -15.69
C ARG A 429 36.19 -9.21 -14.90
N LYS A 430 35.36 -10.06 -15.52
CA LYS A 430 34.22 -10.70 -14.81
C LYS A 430 34.71 -11.63 -13.69
N ARG A 431 35.80 -12.39 -13.91
CA ARG A 431 36.41 -13.24 -12.87
C ARG A 431 36.98 -12.39 -11.71
N ALA A 432 37.66 -11.30 -12.00
CA ALA A 432 38.15 -10.36 -10.99
C ALA A 432 37.02 -9.73 -10.22
N LEU A 433 35.91 -9.36 -10.88
CA LEU A 433 34.70 -8.84 -10.24
C LEU A 433 34.06 -9.88 -9.33
N ALA A 434 33.96 -11.14 -9.76
CA ALA A 434 33.44 -12.25 -8.94
C ALA A 434 34.27 -12.43 -7.65
N GLN A 435 35.59 -12.32 -7.73
CA GLN A 435 36.46 -12.36 -6.55
C GLN A 435 36.24 -11.15 -5.62
N ARG A 436 36.06 -9.93 -6.17
CA ARG A 436 35.83 -8.71 -5.40
C ARG A 436 34.48 -8.74 -4.66
N CYS A 437 33.41 -9.25 -5.28
CA CYS A 437 32.11 -9.33 -4.65
C CYS A 437 31.90 -10.63 -3.82
N GLY A 438 32.82 -11.58 -3.83
CA GLY A 438 32.71 -12.84 -3.09
C GLY A 438 31.61 -13.77 -3.61
N LEU A 439 31.21 -13.63 -4.89
CA LEU A 439 30.18 -14.44 -5.51
C LEU A 439 30.74 -15.39 -6.56
N PRO A 440 30.05 -16.51 -6.86
CA PRO A 440 30.42 -17.41 -7.95
C PRO A 440 30.45 -16.66 -9.29
N ASN A 441 31.42 -17.00 -10.16
CA ASN A 441 31.52 -16.40 -11.50
C ASN A 441 30.23 -16.57 -12.33
N ALA A 442 29.54 -17.70 -12.16
CA ALA A 442 28.25 -17.95 -12.82
C ALA A 442 27.17 -16.92 -12.46
N GLU A 443 27.13 -16.41 -11.22
CA GLU A 443 26.19 -15.40 -10.81
C GLU A 443 26.50 -14.03 -11.44
N VAL A 444 27.77 -13.67 -11.56
CA VAL A 444 28.18 -12.44 -12.25
C VAL A 444 27.88 -12.53 -13.74
N GLU A 445 28.11 -13.68 -14.37
CA GLU A 445 27.76 -13.89 -15.79
C GLU A 445 26.23 -13.83 -16.02
N ALA A 446 25.45 -14.44 -15.15
CA ALA A 446 23.99 -14.35 -15.21
C ALA A 446 23.49 -12.91 -15.11
N PHE A 447 24.02 -12.13 -14.16
CA PHE A 447 23.71 -10.72 -14.05
C PHE A 447 24.08 -9.91 -15.29
N MET A 448 25.27 -10.14 -15.87
CA MET A 448 25.68 -9.46 -17.11
C MET A 448 24.77 -9.79 -18.29
N ALA A 449 24.32 -11.04 -18.41
CA ALA A 449 23.38 -11.44 -19.44
C ALA A 449 22.00 -10.81 -19.24
N GLU A 450 21.50 -10.77 -18.01
CA GLU A 450 20.24 -10.12 -17.62
C GLU A 450 20.26 -8.60 -17.90
N PHE A 451 21.31 -7.91 -17.45
CA PHE A 451 21.51 -6.48 -17.71
C PHE A 451 21.55 -6.18 -19.20
N SER A 452 22.27 -6.96 -19.99
CA SER A 452 22.38 -6.78 -21.44
C SER A 452 21.05 -6.98 -22.15
N SER A 453 20.25 -7.96 -21.69
CA SER A 453 18.92 -8.22 -22.24
C SER A 453 17.97 -7.07 -21.93
N MET A 454 17.97 -6.60 -20.67
CA MET A 454 17.17 -5.47 -20.20
C MET A 454 17.54 -4.17 -20.95
N ARG A 455 18.85 -3.87 -21.06
CA ARG A 455 19.37 -2.71 -21.80
C ARG A 455 18.89 -2.70 -23.25
N ARG A 456 18.98 -3.84 -23.95
CA ARG A 456 18.49 -3.96 -25.34
C ARG A 456 16.99 -3.76 -25.47
N MET A 457 16.20 -4.31 -24.53
CA MET A 457 14.74 -4.15 -24.50
C MET A 457 14.36 -2.69 -24.27
N MET A 458 14.98 -2.00 -23.32
CA MET A 458 14.72 -0.59 -23.00
C MET A 458 15.05 0.33 -24.19
N ILE A 459 16.22 0.15 -24.80
CA ILE A 459 16.62 0.93 -25.99
C ILE A 459 15.66 0.71 -27.14
N LYS A 460 15.18 -0.53 -27.33
CA LYS A 460 14.21 -0.86 -28.40
C LYS A 460 12.86 -0.22 -28.17
N ASN A 461 12.36 -0.22 -26.94
CA ASN A 461 11.06 0.35 -26.59
C ASN A 461 11.06 1.89 -26.68
N LEU A 462 12.15 2.53 -26.26
CA LEU A 462 12.28 4.00 -26.31
C LEU A 462 12.44 4.55 -27.73
N LYS A 463 13.05 3.82 -28.66
CA LYS A 463 13.15 4.23 -30.07
C LYS A 463 11.78 4.33 -30.79
N GLY A 464 10.72 3.78 -30.19
CA GLY A 464 9.35 3.84 -30.71
C GLY A 464 8.42 4.84 -30.00
N MET A 465 8.92 5.58 -28.99
CA MET A 465 8.15 6.56 -28.21
C MET A 465 8.54 7.99 -28.60
N ASP A 466 7.54 8.82 -28.88
CA ASP A 466 7.69 10.26 -29.11
C ASP A 466 7.73 10.97 -27.75
N MET A 467 8.94 11.32 -27.29
CA MET A 467 9.15 11.94 -25.97
C MET A 467 8.75 13.42 -25.95
N ASP A 468 8.73 14.09 -27.10
CA ASP A 468 8.25 15.48 -27.18
C ASP A 468 6.74 15.57 -26.95
N ALA A 469 6.01 14.48 -27.25
CA ALA A 469 4.61 14.33 -26.87
C ALA A 469 4.42 14.09 -25.37
N MET A 470 5.33 13.36 -24.72
CA MET A 470 5.30 13.12 -23.26
C MET A 470 5.66 14.36 -22.43
N GLU A 471 6.54 15.23 -22.91
CA GLU A 471 6.86 16.50 -22.24
C GLU A 471 5.68 17.48 -22.26
N ARG A 472 4.82 17.39 -23.29
CA ARG A 472 3.63 18.27 -23.42
C ARG A 472 2.41 17.77 -22.65
N ASP A 473 2.25 16.47 -22.50
CA ASP A 473 1.15 15.85 -21.76
C ASP A 473 1.60 14.54 -21.08
N PRO A 474 1.86 14.58 -19.76
CA PRO A 474 2.30 13.39 -18.99
C PRO A 474 1.27 12.24 -18.97
N GLN A 475 0.01 12.48 -19.34
CA GLN A 475 -1.05 11.45 -19.38
C GLN A 475 -1.19 10.79 -20.76
N ALA A 476 -0.69 11.41 -21.81
CA ALA A 476 -0.77 10.90 -23.19
C ALA A 476 -0.22 9.47 -23.41
N PRO A 477 0.84 8.99 -22.69
CA PRO A 477 1.33 7.63 -22.84
C PRO A 477 0.38 6.55 -22.34
N LEU A 478 -0.42 6.85 -21.32
CA LEU A 478 -1.38 5.90 -20.73
C LEU A 478 -2.57 5.69 -21.69
N GLU A 479 -3.06 6.75 -22.33
CA GLU A 479 -4.14 6.67 -23.32
C GLU A 479 -3.69 5.97 -24.60
N THR A 480 -2.47 6.26 -25.10
CA THR A 480 -1.92 5.59 -26.27
C THR A 480 -1.57 4.13 -26.03
N ALA A 481 -1.12 3.74 -24.84
CA ALA A 481 -0.86 2.35 -24.48
C ALA A 481 -2.16 1.55 -24.36
N GLN A 482 -3.22 2.14 -23.78
CA GLN A 482 -4.55 1.55 -23.73
C GLN A 482 -5.19 1.42 -25.11
N ALA A 483 -5.07 2.44 -25.97
CA ALA A 483 -5.55 2.41 -27.34
C ALA A 483 -4.82 1.35 -28.19
N LYS A 484 -3.49 1.23 -28.05
CA LYS A 484 -2.70 0.16 -28.70
C LYS A 484 -3.03 -1.23 -28.20
N ALA A 485 -3.28 -1.40 -26.89
CA ALA A 485 -3.71 -2.67 -26.31
C ALA A 485 -5.12 -3.08 -26.78
N MET A 486 -6.04 -2.13 -26.92
CA MET A 486 -7.37 -2.35 -27.51
C MET A 486 -7.31 -2.68 -29.00
N ALA A 487 -6.48 -1.97 -29.77
CA ALA A 487 -6.28 -2.24 -31.19
C ALA A 487 -5.64 -3.62 -31.44
N ALA A 488 -4.68 -4.04 -30.64
CA ALA A 488 -4.07 -5.37 -30.72
C ALA A 488 -5.05 -6.50 -30.34
N LYS A 489 -5.97 -6.27 -29.38
CA LYS A 489 -7.08 -7.20 -29.08
C LYS A 489 -8.10 -7.28 -30.20
N ALA A 490 -8.39 -6.16 -30.87
CA ALA A 490 -9.30 -6.13 -32.02
C ALA A 490 -8.72 -6.89 -33.24
N GLN A 491 -7.42 -6.73 -33.53
CA GLN A 491 -6.77 -7.45 -34.62
C GLN A 491 -6.64 -8.97 -34.40
N LYS A 492 -6.55 -9.44 -33.15
CA LYS A 492 -6.57 -10.88 -32.85
C LYS A 492 -7.94 -11.54 -33.05
N LYS A 493 -9.03 -10.77 -33.08
CA LYS A 493 -10.39 -11.27 -33.36
C LYS A 493 -10.73 -11.41 -34.82
N ILE A 494 -9.89 -10.88 -35.74
CA ILE A 494 -10.12 -10.89 -37.20
C ILE A 494 -9.06 -11.77 -37.89
N LYS A 495 -8.88 -13.01 -37.47
CA LYS A 495 -8.26 -14.01 -38.34
C LYS A 495 -9.38 -14.85 -38.96
N PRO A 496 -9.62 -14.77 -40.30
CA PRO A 496 -10.60 -15.62 -40.95
C PRO A 496 -10.08 -17.07 -40.92
N THR A 497 -10.93 -17.97 -40.45
CA THR A 497 -10.77 -19.42 -40.64
C THR A 497 -10.77 -19.68 -42.15
N ARG A 498 -9.65 -20.12 -42.67
CA ARG A 498 -9.54 -20.67 -44.02
C ARG A 498 -10.41 -21.93 -44.10
N GLY A 499 -11.56 -21.82 -44.73
CA GLY A 499 -12.38 -22.95 -45.11
C GLY A 499 -11.63 -23.82 -46.13
N GLY A 500 -11.50 -25.11 -45.77
CA GLY A 500 -11.04 -26.12 -46.71
C GLY A 500 -12.06 -26.34 -47.82
N GLY A 501 -11.71 -25.99 -49.04
CA GLY A 501 -12.43 -26.36 -50.20
C GLY A 501 -12.12 -27.82 -50.60
N GLY A 502 -13.08 -28.72 -50.41
CA GLY A 502 -13.06 -30.05 -51.00
C GLY A 502 -13.59 -29.99 -52.40
N GLY A 503 -12.73 -30.31 -53.40
CA GLY A 503 -13.12 -30.47 -54.77
C GLY A 503 -13.86 -31.78 -54.99
N PHE A 504 -15.03 -31.71 -55.59
CA PHE A 504 -15.68 -32.86 -56.22
C PHE A 504 -15.25 -32.86 -57.70
N GLY A 505 -14.54 -33.90 -58.11
CA GLY A 505 -14.28 -34.25 -59.50
C GLY A 505 -15.30 -35.27 -59.95
N ALA A 506 -15.91 -34.99 -61.07
CA ALA A 506 -16.87 -35.82 -61.78
C ALA A 506 -16.21 -37.04 -62.44
N LYS A 507 -16.72 -38.20 -62.28
CA LYS A 507 -17.19 -39.16 -63.29
C LYS A 507 -18.16 -40.11 -62.65
#